data_26763a77fbeccbd4dbb991ed8dda545a
#
_entry.id   26763a77fbeccbd4dbb991ed8dda545a
#
_cell.length_a   1.000
_cell.length_b   1.000
_cell.length_c   1.000
_cell.angle_alpha   90.00
_cell.angle_beta   90.00
_cell.angle_gamma   90.00
#
_symmetry.space_group_name_H-M   'P 1'
#
loop_
_entity.id
_entity.type
_entity.pdbx_description
1 polymer ?
#
loop_
_entity_poly.entity_id
_entity_poly.type
_entity_poly.pdbx_seq_one_letter_code
_entity_poly.pdbx_strand_id
1 'polypeptide(L)'
;GVIPVIPEKGSVGASGDLAPLAHMAAVMMGEGEAFFQKFRMSGAAALEKAGLSPIILEAKEGLALINGTQTSTALALVGLFNSYRALCGGLLAGALTTDAIMGSTAPFHPDIHILRGHYGQIAVSQTLEKLLNDSGIRAAHLRSDDRVQDPYCIRCQPQVMG
;
A
#
# COMPACT_ATOMS: atom_id res chain seq x y z
N GLY A 1 22.45 -0.61 8.59
CA GLY A 1 22.46 0.17 7.47
C GLY A 1 23.02 -0.38 6.16
N VAL A 2 23.41 -1.67 6.06
CA VAL A 2 23.79 -2.29 4.77
C VAL A 2 22.54 -2.79 4.08
N ILE A 3 22.31 -2.34 2.84
CA ILE A 3 21.13 -2.70 2.03
C ILE A 3 21.64 -3.44 0.78
N PRO A 4 21.35 -4.75 0.63
CA PRO A 4 21.79 -5.52 -0.55
C PRO A 4 21.21 -4.96 -1.84
N VAL A 5 21.99 -5.01 -2.94
CA VAL A 5 21.48 -4.77 -4.28
C VAL A 5 20.86 -6.06 -4.79
N ILE A 6 19.55 -6.06 -4.92
CA ILE A 6 18.78 -7.21 -5.41
C ILE A 6 18.16 -6.83 -6.76
N PRO A 7 18.35 -7.62 -7.83
CA PRO A 7 17.66 -7.39 -9.10
C PRO A 7 16.14 -7.36 -8.96
N GLU A 8 15.48 -6.51 -9.73
CA GLU A 8 14.01 -6.37 -9.74
C GLU A 8 13.28 -7.66 -10.16
N LYS A 9 13.94 -8.49 -10.94
CA LYS A 9 13.39 -9.74 -11.47
C LYS A 9 14.25 -10.92 -11.01
N GLY A 10 13.63 -12.07 -10.79
CA GLY A 10 14.35 -13.28 -10.42
C GLY A 10 13.60 -14.20 -9.47
N SER A 11 12.65 -13.70 -8.67
CA SER A 11 11.76 -14.60 -7.92
C SER A 11 10.73 -15.23 -8.85
N VAL A 12 10.54 -16.53 -8.68
CA VAL A 12 9.44 -17.28 -9.36
C VAL A 12 8.39 -17.71 -8.34
N GLY A 13 8.56 -17.38 -7.07
CA GLY A 13 7.61 -17.67 -5.99
C GLY A 13 7.42 -19.17 -5.69
N ALA A 14 8.32 -20.04 -6.16
CA ALA A 14 8.26 -21.47 -5.96
C ALA A 14 9.32 -21.92 -4.93
N SER A 15 8.89 -22.57 -3.85
CA SER A 15 9.72 -23.02 -2.73
C SER A 15 10.53 -21.90 -2.06
N GLY A 16 9.95 -20.69 -2.03
CA GLY A 16 10.58 -19.47 -1.54
C GLY A 16 11.06 -18.55 -2.66
N ASP A 17 11.68 -17.45 -2.27
CA ASP A 17 12.20 -16.43 -3.17
C ASP A 17 13.71 -16.61 -3.37
N LEU A 18 14.12 -17.74 -3.94
CA LEU A 18 15.50 -18.24 -3.94
C LEU A 18 16.52 -17.22 -4.46
N ALA A 19 16.34 -16.70 -5.68
CA ALA A 19 17.31 -15.79 -6.31
C ALA A 19 17.46 -14.45 -5.57
N PRO A 20 16.39 -13.73 -5.21
CA PRO A 20 16.52 -12.51 -4.40
C PRO A 20 17.20 -12.75 -3.04
N LEU A 21 16.85 -13.83 -2.37
CA LEU A 21 17.45 -14.18 -1.07
C LEU A 21 18.92 -14.61 -1.21
N ALA A 22 19.30 -15.23 -2.34
CA ALA A 22 20.70 -15.55 -2.63
C ALA A 22 21.54 -14.26 -2.78
N HIS A 23 21.02 -13.22 -3.46
CA HIS A 23 21.69 -11.92 -3.50
C HIS A 23 21.85 -11.29 -2.12
N MET A 24 20.83 -11.41 -1.28
CA MET A 24 20.91 -10.93 0.10
C MET A 24 21.96 -11.70 0.90
N ALA A 25 21.96 -13.04 0.83
CA ALA A 25 22.89 -13.90 1.53
C ALA A 25 24.35 -13.68 1.05
N ALA A 26 24.56 -13.47 -0.24
CA ALA A 26 25.86 -13.15 -0.79
C ALA A 26 26.48 -11.90 -0.15
N VAL A 27 25.68 -10.85 0.06
CA VAL A 27 26.17 -9.65 0.75
C VAL A 27 26.56 -9.94 2.20
N MET A 28 25.84 -10.82 2.89
CA MET A 28 26.22 -11.24 4.24
C MET A 28 27.56 -11.99 4.29
N MET A 29 27.93 -12.65 3.20
CA MET A 29 29.22 -13.35 3.00
C MET A 29 30.33 -12.42 2.49
N GLY A 30 30.03 -11.13 2.26
CA GLY A 30 30.97 -10.16 1.71
C GLY A 30 31.02 -10.10 0.17
N GLU A 31 30.18 -10.90 -0.49
CA GLU A 31 30.09 -10.96 -1.95
C GLU A 31 29.01 -9.99 -2.48
N GLY A 32 28.91 -9.89 -3.81
CA GLY A 32 27.88 -9.06 -4.43
C GLY A 32 28.05 -7.57 -4.17
N GLU A 33 26.94 -6.84 -4.22
CA GLU A 33 26.92 -5.38 -4.04
C GLU A 33 25.87 -4.94 -3.03
N ALA A 34 26.14 -3.86 -2.34
CA ALA A 34 25.24 -3.27 -1.36
C ALA A 34 25.31 -1.74 -1.37
N PHE A 35 24.26 -1.11 -0.87
CA PHE A 35 24.29 0.30 -0.49
C PHE A 35 24.64 0.43 0.99
N PHE A 36 25.58 1.33 1.30
CA PHE A 36 25.82 1.84 2.65
C PHE A 36 25.80 3.36 2.62
N GLN A 37 24.98 3.98 3.46
CA GLN A 37 24.77 5.44 3.48
C GLN A 37 24.51 6.03 2.07
N LYS A 38 23.70 5.38 1.26
CA LYS A 38 23.33 5.73 -0.11
C LYS A 38 24.42 5.50 -1.19
N PHE A 39 25.62 5.07 -0.82
CA PHE A 39 26.69 4.76 -1.78
C PHE A 39 26.67 3.26 -2.13
N ARG A 40 26.68 2.95 -3.40
CA ARG A 40 26.80 1.58 -3.92
C ARG A 40 28.26 1.15 -3.90
N MET A 41 28.51 -0.05 -3.36
CA MET A 41 29.85 -0.62 -3.22
C MET A 41 29.78 -2.15 -3.14
N SER A 42 30.95 -2.82 -3.10
CA SER A 42 31.00 -4.27 -2.87
C SER A 42 30.43 -4.64 -1.48
N GLY A 43 29.88 -5.85 -1.37
CA GLY A 43 29.37 -6.38 -0.11
C GLY A 43 30.40 -6.32 1.01
N ALA A 44 31.66 -6.74 0.73
CA ALA A 44 32.76 -6.66 1.69
C ALA A 44 33.02 -5.23 2.18
N ALA A 45 33.12 -4.26 1.27
CA ALA A 45 33.33 -2.86 1.65
C ALA A 45 32.17 -2.26 2.44
N ALA A 46 30.94 -2.66 2.14
CA ALA A 46 29.77 -2.20 2.85
C ALA A 46 29.71 -2.78 4.29
N LEU A 47 30.05 -4.04 4.45
CA LEU A 47 30.15 -4.69 5.75
C LEU A 47 31.27 -4.06 6.59
N GLU A 48 32.48 -3.87 6.04
CA GLU A 48 33.59 -3.24 6.71
C GLU A 48 33.23 -1.85 7.24
N LYS A 49 32.63 -1.00 6.37
CA LYS A 49 32.15 0.35 6.78
C LYS A 49 31.06 0.31 7.84
N ALA A 50 30.29 -0.75 7.90
CA ALA A 50 29.27 -0.95 8.92
C ALA A 50 29.83 -1.55 10.23
N GLY A 51 31.12 -1.88 10.29
CA GLY A 51 31.75 -2.53 11.43
C GLY A 51 31.34 -4.00 11.59
N LEU A 52 30.96 -4.65 10.47
CA LEU A 52 30.52 -6.05 10.44
C LEU A 52 31.56 -6.90 9.71
N SER A 53 31.69 -8.15 10.16
CA SER A 53 32.49 -9.16 9.45
C SER A 53 31.59 -10.02 8.58
N PRO A 54 32.07 -10.46 7.40
CA PRO A 54 31.37 -11.45 6.61
C PRO A 54 31.13 -12.74 7.40
N ILE A 55 29.97 -13.37 7.19
CA ILE A 55 29.66 -14.68 7.77
C ILE A 55 30.29 -15.79 6.93
N ILE A 56 30.62 -16.89 7.60
CA ILE A 56 31.02 -18.14 6.95
C ILE A 56 29.90 -19.14 7.18
N LEU A 57 29.33 -19.66 6.08
CA LEU A 57 28.21 -20.58 6.14
C LEU A 57 28.70 -22.00 6.41
N GLU A 58 27.99 -22.71 7.26
CA GLU A 58 28.11 -24.13 7.48
C GLU A 58 27.21 -24.96 6.57
N ALA A 59 27.27 -26.29 6.70
CA ALA A 59 26.47 -27.20 5.90
C ALA A 59 24.96 -26.91 6.04
N LYS A 60 24.24 -26.78 4.91
CA LYS A 60 22.82 -26.47 4.78
C LYS A 60 22.39 -25.03 5.10
N GLU A 61 23.24 -24.19 5.66
CA GLU A 61 22.85 -22.81 6.00
C GLU A 61 22.56 -21.97 4.75
N GLY A 62 23.31 -22.17 3.66
CA GLY A 62 23.02 -21.50 2.38
C GLY A 62 21.60 -21.78 1.88
N LEU A 63 21.18 -23.05 1.93
CA LEU A 63 19.82 -23.42 1.56
C LEU A 63 18.78 -22.84 2.52
N ALA A 64 19.07 -22.83 3.82
CA ALA A 64 18.17 -22.25 4.83
C ALA A 64 17.96 -20.74 4.62
N LEU A 65 18.99 -20.00 4.22
CA LEU A 65 18.91 -18.55 3.98
C LEU A 65 18.06 -18.19 2.73
N ILE A 66 17.98 -19.07 1.74
CA ILE A 66 17.26 -18.77 0.50
C ILE A 66 15.86 -19.36 0.45
N ASN A 67 15.48 -20.24 1.39
CA ASN A 67 14.16 -20.89 1.44
C ASN A 67 13.18 -20.11 2.33
N GLY A 68 12.83 -18.91 1.93
CA GLY A 68 11.90 -18.08 2.67
C GLY A 68 11.02 -17.23 1.74
N THR A 69 10.05 -16.56 2.33
CA THR A 69 9.06 -15.71 1.64
C THR A 69 9.29 -14.22 1.90
N GLN A 70 10.47 -13.83 2.35
CA GLN A 70 10.76 -12.46 2.75
C GLN A 70 10.60 -11.47 1.60
N THR A 71 11.05 -11.83 0.41
CA THR A 71 10.92 -10.97 -0.78
C THR A 71 9.46 -10.81 -1.19
N SER A 72 8.71 -11.91 -1.27
CA SER A 72 7.27 -11.87 -1.58
C SER A 72 6.51 -11.05 -0.54
N THR A 73 6.83 -11.22 0.75
CA THR A 73 6.22 -10.46 1.83
C THR A 73 6.56 -8.97 1.74
N ALA A 74 7.82 -8.63 1.45
CA ALA A 74 8.23 -7.23 1.27
C ALA A 74 7.50 -6.58 0.09
N LEU A 75 7.39 -7.26 -1.04
CA LEU A 75 6.63 -6.79 -2.20
C LEU A 75 5.14 -6.63 -1.90
N ALA A 76 4.56 -7.59 -1.17
CA ALA A 76 3.16 -7.51 -0.74
C ALA A 76 2.92 -6.31 0.18
N LEU A 77 3.84 -6.00 1.10
CA LEU A 77 3.75 -4.82 1.95
C LEU A 77 3.83 -3.52 1.15
N VAL A 78 4.73 -3.42 0.19
CA VAL A 78 4.82 -2.26 -0.71
C VAL A 78 3.52 -2.11 -1.52
N GLY A 79 3.00 -3.20 -2.05
CA GLY A 79 1.71 -3.25 -2.75
C GLY A 79 0.56 -2.77 -1.86
N LEU A 80 0.50 -3.25 -0.61
CA LEU A 80 -0.51 -2.84 0.37
C LEU A 80 -0.47 -1.33 0.66
N PHE A 81 0.72 -0.79 0.92
CA PHE A 81 0.87 0.66 1.15
C PHE A 81 0.49 1.50 -0.05
N ASN A 82 0.83 1.06 -1.26
CA ASN A 82 0.45 1.76 -2.49
C ASN A 82 -1.06 1.69 -2.73
N SER A 83 -1.68 0.54 -2.49
CA SER A 83 -3.15 0.37 -2.58
C SER A 83 -3.88 1.25 -1.57
N TYR A 84 -3.36 1.32 -0.34
CA TYR A 84 -3.92 2.22 0.68
C TYR A 84 -3.85 3.70 0.26
N ARG A 85 -2.71 4.13 -0.29
CA ARG A 85 -2.57 5.51 -0.81
C ARG A 85 -3.53 5.78 -1.96
N ALA A 86 -3.70 4.81 -2.86
CA ALA A 86 -4.65 4.92 -3.98
C ALA A 86 -6.09 5.02 -3.46
N LEU A 87 -6.47 4.22 -2.46
CA LEU A 87 -7.78 4.30 -1.81
C LEU A 87 -8.02 5.68 -1.17
N CYS A 88 -7.05 6.19 -0.41
CA CYS A 88 -7.16 7.53 0.17
C CYS A 88 -7.34 8.61 -0.91
N GLY A 89 -6.56 8.55 -1.99
CA GLY A 89 -6.71 9.44 -3.13
C GLY A 89 -8.09 9.31 -3.80
N GLY A 90 -8.58 8.08 -3.94
CA GLY A 90 -9.91 7.80 -4.47
C GLY A 90 -11.04 8.39 -3.61
N LEU A 91 -10.95 8.27 -2.29
CA LEU A 91 -11.92 8.86 -1.36
C LEU A 91 -11.95 10.38 -1.45
N LEU A 92 -10.78 11.02 -1.49
CA LEU A 92 -10.69 12.47 -1.66
C LEU A 92 -11.26 12.92 -3.01
N ALA A 93 -10.89 12.24 -4.10
CA ALA A 93 -11.41 12.53 -5.43
C ALA A 93 -12.93 12.32 -5.50
N GLY A 94 -13.43 11.26 -4.86
CA GLY A 94 -14.86 10.96 -4.77
C GLY A 94 -15.65 12.05 -4.03
N ALA A 95 -15.12 12.49 -2.88
CA ALA A 95 -15.73 13.59 -2.13
C ALA A 95 -15.74 14.89 -2.93
N LEU A 96 -14.59 15.28 -3.51
CA LEU A 96 -14.48 16.47 -4.35
C LEU A 96 -15.42 16.42 -5.58
N THR A 97 -15.54 15.25 -6.20
CA THR A 97 -16.47 15.08 -7.34
C THR A 97 -17.91 15.25 -6.89
N THR A 98 -18.29 14.65 -5.76
CA THR A 98 -19.65 14.79 -5.21
C THR A 98 -19.98 16.27 -4.94
N ASP A 99 -19.04 16.99 -4.35
CA ASP A 99 -19.20 18.41 -4.05
C ASP A 99 -19.26 19.27 -5.31
N ALA A 100 -18.34 19.05 -6.26
CA ALA A 100 -18.25 19.79 -7.52
C ALA A 100 -19.49 19.67 -8.41
N ILE A 101 -20.13 18.50 -8.42
CA ILE A 101 -21.40 18.30 -9.17
C ILE A 101 -22.63 18.68 -8.36
N MET A 102 -22.45 19.26 -7.17
CA MET A 102 -23.53 19.60 -6.25
C MET A 102 -24.36 18.37 -5.84
N GLY A 103 -23.67 17.25 -5.60
CA GLY A 103 -24.27 15.95 -5.29
C GLY A 103 -24.84 15.87 -3.88
N SER A 104 -25.77 14.93 -3.68
CA SER A 104 -26.38 14.68 -2.37
C SER A 104 -25.46 13.83 -1.48
N THR A 105 -25.38 14.20 -0.20
CA THR A 105 -24.72 13.38 0.84
C THR A 105 -25.65 12.34 1.45
N ALA A 106 -26.97 12.39 1.16
CA ALA A 106 -27.95 11.45 1.70
C ALA A 106 -27.58 9.96 1.52
N PRO A 107 -26.98 9.53 0.39
CA PRO A 107 -26.54 8.15 0.20
C PRO A 107 -25.39 7.73 1.13
N PHE A 108 -24.72 8.67 1.78
CA PHE A 108 -23.61 8.39 2.71
C PHE A 108 -24.05 8.33 4.17
N HIS A 109 -25.36 8.46 4.45
CA HIS A 109 -25.89 8.44 5.80
C HIS A 109 -25.52 7.13 6.52
N PRO A 110 -24.95 7.20 7.74
CA PRO A 110 -24.42 6.02 8.45
C PRO A 110 -25.39 4.86 8.61
N ASP A 111 -26.66 5.15 8.88
CA ASP A 111 -27.67 4.11 9.12
C ASP A 111 -27.86 3.16 7.92
N ILE A 112 -27.77 3.68 6.69
CA ILE A 112 -27.87 2.87 5.47
C ILE A 112 -26.80 1.78 5.48
N HIS A 113 -25.58 2.14 5.87
CA HIS A 113 -24.40 1.27 5.80
C HIS A 113 -24.32 0.37 7.04
N ILE A 114 -24.76 0.85 8.21
CA ILE A 114 -24.87 0.04 9.43
C ILE A 114 -25.89 -1.08 9.23
N LEU A 115 -27.05 -0.78 8.64
CA LEU A 115 -28.06 -1.80 8.32
C LEU A 115 -27.55 -2.86 7.35
N ARG A 116 -26.69 -2.47 6.40
CA ARG A 116 -26.04 -3.42 5.48
C ARG A 116 -24.97 -4.28 6.17
N GLY A 117 -24.28 -3.75 7.19
CA GLY A 117 -23.40 -4.50 8.08
C GLY A 117 -22.01 -4.82 7.53
N HIS A 118 -21.57 -4.23 6.40
CA HIS A 118 -20.22 -4.39 5.87
C HIS A 118 -19.29 -3.33 6.45
N TYR A 119 -18.24 -3.76 7.17
CA TYR A 119 -17.33 -2.87 7.86
C TYR A 119 -16.66 -1.83 6.95
N GLY A 120 -16.13 -2.25 5.80
CA GLY A 120 -15.47 -1.34 4.84
C GLY A 120 -16.44 -0.29 4.30
N GLN A 121 -17.66 -0.70 3.95
CA GLN A 121 -18.71 0.21 3.49
C GLN A 121 -19.09 1.23 4.57
N ILE A 122 -19.18 0.83 5.82
CA ILE A 122 -19.43 1.72 6.95
C ILE A 122 -18.28 2.73 7.10
N ALA A 123 -17.03 2.26 7.08
CA ALA A 123 -15.86 3.12 7.21
C ALA A 123 -15.75 4.15 6.07
N VAL A 124 -16.02 3.75 4.84
CA VAL A 124 -16.01 4.65 3.68
C VAL A 124 -17.14 5.69 3.78
N SER A 125 -18.36 5.29 4.13
CA SER A 125 -19.48 6.23 4.27
C SER A 125 -19.18 7.30 5.32
N GLN A 126 -18.69 6.91 6.47
CA GLN A 126 -18.30 7.84 7.54
C GLN A 126 -17.17 8.78 7.12
N THR A 127 -16.25 8.29 6.29
CA THR A 127 -15.15 9.11 5.78
C THR A 127 -15.67 10.15 4.79
N LEU A 128 -16.52 9.75 3.84
CA LEU A 128 -17.13 10.66 2.88
C LEU A 128 -18.01 11.70 3.56
N GLU A 129 -18.81 11.30 4.55
CA GLU A 129 -19.61 12.20 5.35
C GLU A 129 -18.77 13.28 6.02
N LYS A 130 -17.66 12.87 6.67
CA LYS A 130 -16.72 13.81 7.31
C LYS A 130 -16.06 14.76 6.32
N LEU A 131 -15.66 14.26 5.14
CA LEU A 131 -15.01 15.07 4.11
C LEU A 131 -15.96 16.11 3.51
N LEU A 132 -17.25 15.81 3.46
CA LEU A 132 -18.28 16.68 2.90
C LEU A 132 -19.02 17.51 3.95
N ASN A 133 -18.70 17.30 5.24
CA ASN A 133 -19.25 18.11 6.30
C ASN A 133 -18.90 19.58 6.11
N ASP A 134 -19.84 20.45 6.42
CA ASP A 134 -19.69 21.91 6.31
C ASP A 134 -19.43 22.44 4.87
N SER A 135 -19.70 21.64 3.82
CA SER A 135 -19.62 22.11 2.45
C SER A 135 -20.64 23.24 2.19
N GLY A 136 -20.13 24.42 1.84
CA GLY A 136 -20.95 25.57 1.44
C GLY A 136 -21.68 25.33 0.11
N ILE A 137 -21.09 24.55 -0.81
CA ILE A 137 -21.71 24.15 -2.07
C ILE A 137 -22.93 23.29 -1.79
N ARG A 138 -22.77 22.29 -0.95
CA ARG A 138 -23.86 21.39 -0.54
C ARG A 138 -25.00 22.16 0.15
N ALA A 139 -24.67 23.03 1.10
CA ALA A 139 -25.65 23.81 1.83
C ALA A 139 -26.47 24.73 0.91
N ALA A 140 -25.84 25.34 -0.10
CA ALA A 140 -26.48 26.22 -1.06
C ALA A 140 -27.54 25.50 -1.94
N HIS A 141 -27.36 24.19 -2.20
CA HIS A 141 -28.21 23.41 -3.11
C HIS A 141 -29.24 22.53 -2.39
N LEU A 142 -29.23 22.48 -1.07
CA LEU A 142 -30.10 21.60 -0.29
C LEU A 142 -31.60 21.81 -0.55
N ARG A 143 -32.00 23.02 -0.96
CA ARG A 143 -33.38 23.41 -1.16
C ARG A 143 -33.74 23.77 -2.60
N SER A 144 -32.77 23.77 -3.50
CA SER A 144 -32.96 24.23 -4.90
C SER A 144 -32.57 23.18 -5.95
N ASP A 145 -32.31 21.95 -5.52
CA ASP A 145 -31.98 20.84 -6.41
C ASP A 145 -33.25 20.13 -6.85
N ASP A 146 -33.56 20.23 -8.14
CA ASP A 146 -34.72 19.59 -8.81
C ASP A 146 -34.40 18.16 -9.28
N ARG A 147 -33.17 17.66 -9.11
CA ARG A 147 -32.82 16.29 -9.41
C ARG A 147 -33.37 15.34 -8.33
N VAL A 148 -34.03 14.28 -8.75
CA VAL A 148 -34.55 13.25 -7.83
C VAL A 148 -33.44 12.52 -7.13
N GLN A 149 -32.39 12.21 -7.87
CA GLN A 149 -31.18 11.56 -7.32
C GLN A 149 -29.97 11.76 -8.22
N ASP A 150 -28.77 11.65 -7.65
CA ASP A 150 -27.50 11.69 -8.39
C ASP A 150 -27.27 10.43 -9.22
N PRO A 151 -26.33 10.46 -10.17
CA PRO A 151 -25.88 9.27 -10.89
C PRO A 151 -25.43 8.16 -9.94
N TYR A 152 -25.68 6.92 -10.35
CA TYR A 152 -25.36 5.74 -9.54
C TYR A 152 -23.90 5.71 -9.08
N CYS A 153 -22.96 6.04 -9.97
CA CYS A 153 -21.51 6.06 -9.66
C CYS A 153 -21.13 7.03 -8.52
N ILE A 154 -21.92 8.05 -8.27
CA ILE A 154 -21.72 8.95 -7.13
C ILE A 154 -22.32 8.38 -5.87
N ARG A 155 -23.52 7.81 -5.96
CA ARG A 155 -24.25 7.30 -4.81
C ARG A 155 -23.66 6.02 -4.22
N CYS A 156 -23.05 5.15 -5.04
CA CYS A 156 -22.58 3.85 -4.60
C CYS A 156 -21.09 3.84 -4.16
N GLN A 157 -20.47 4.99 -3.96
CA GLN A 157 -19.07 5.06 -3.53
C GLN A 157 -18.79 4.21 -2.29
N PRO A 158 -19.60 4.22 -1.21
CA PRO A 158 -19.35 3.36 -0.05
C PRO A 158 -19.39 1.87 -0.37
N GLN A 159 -20.27 1.44 -1.25
CA GLN A 159 -20.41 0.04 -1.64
C GLN A 159 -19.26 -0.46 -2.52
N VAL A 160 -18.65 0.44 -3.31
CA VAL A 160 -17.57 0.08 -4.26
C VAL A 160 -16.20 0.18 -3.61
N MET A 161 -15.96 1.19 -2.77
CA MET A 161 -14.66 1.44 -2.17
C MET A 161 -14.47 0.73 -0.82
N GLY A 162 -15.56 0.36 -0.16
CA GLY A 162 -15.56 -0.35 1.11
C GLY A 162 -15.59 -1.86 0.91
#